data_22ab703967844c302233e5c99ee89aa2
#
_entry.id   22ab703967844c302233e5c99ee89aa2
#
_cell.length_a   1.000
_cell.length_b   1.000
_cell.length_c   1.000
_cell.angle_alpha   90.00
_cell.angle_beta   90.00
_cell.angle_gamma   90.00
#
_symmetry.space_group_name_H-M   'P 1'
#
loop_
_entity.id
_entity.type
_entity.pdbx_description
1 polymer ?
#
loop_
_entity_poly.entity_id
_entity_poly.type
_entity_poly.pdbx_seq_one_letter_code
_entity_poly.pdbx_strand_id
1 'polypeptide(L)'
;HLLESLGMEDKLEGRKELIAGINHMAWLLSIQDKDGNDLYPEIRKRAKEKNAAEKHGDMVRFDYIDKLGYYCTESSEHNAEYNCFYIKKNYPELIDRFNIPLDEYPRRCVNQIKDWKEMSEKLLSDTELSHERSKEYASYIMESVITGAPLQIGGNVLNTGHLIEDFPEQACVEVPCLVNGTGVHPTYVGHLPPVLAAMNMTNINTQ
;
A
#
# COMPACT_ATOMS: atom_id res chain seq x y z
N HIS A 1 -2.04 7.33 -5.65
CA HIS A 1 -3.10 7.56 -4.66
C HIS A 1 -2.70 8.60 -3.60
N LEU A 2 -1.59 8.42 -2.80
CA LEU A 2 -1.19 9.38 -1.75
C LEU A 2 -1.06 10.81 -2.28
N LEU A 3 -0.25 11.02 -3.32
CA LEU A 3 -0.03 12.34 -3.89
C LEU A 3 -1.32 12.94 -4.48
N GLU A 4 -2.12 12.13 -5.18
CA GLU A 4 -3.42 12.55 -5.72
C GLU A 4 -4.38 12.97 -4.60
N SER A 5 -4.46 12.20 -3.51
CA SER A 5 -5.34 12.53 -2.38
C SER A 5 -4.92 13.81 -1.66
N LEU A 6 -3.69 14.25 -1.84
CA LEU A 6 -3.13 15.49 -1.27
C LEU A 6 -3.06 16.64 -2.26
N GLY A 7 -3.57 16.48 -3.50
CA GLY A 7 -3.50 17.52 -4.54
C GLY A 7 -2.05 17.81 -4.98
N MET A 8 -1.25 16.75 -5.15
CA MET A 8 0.17 16.81 -5.56
C MET A 8 0.39 16.00 -6.86
N GLU A 9 -0.56 16.02 -7.78
CA GLU A 9 -0.51 15.26 -9.03
C GLU A 9 0.67 15.68 -9.92
N ASP A 10 1.08 16.93 -9.81
CA ASP A 10 2.25 17.48 -10.49
C ASP A 10 3.58 16.81 -10.08
N LYS A 11 3.58 16.07 -8.97
CA LYS A 11 4.74 15.32 -8.44
C LYS A 11 4.74 13.84 -8.81
N LEU A 12 3.77 13.38 -9.61
CA LEU A 12 3.68 11.95 -9.97
C LEU A 12 4.72 11.54 -10.99
N GLU A 13 4.99 12.40 -11.98
CA GLU A 13 5.93 12.08 -13.05
C GLU A 13 7.38 12.12 -12.56
N GLY A 14 8.12 11.06 -12.84
CA GLY A 14 9.56 10.98 -12.52
C GLY A 14 9.88 10.89 -11.04
N ARG A 15 8.88 10.67 -10.16
CA ARG A 15 9.10 10.45 -8.73
C ARG A 15 9.94 9.20 -8.48
N LYS A 16 10.70 9.24 -7.41
CA LYS A 16 11.45 8.09 -6.89
C LYS A 16 10.93 7.75 -5.52
N GLU A 17 10.65 6.47 -5.29
CA GLU A 17 10.07 5.99 -4.03
C GLU A 17 10.73 4.69 -3.57
N LEU A 18 10.86 4.54 -2.25
CA LEU A 18 11.26 3.31 -1.60
C LEU A 18 10.14 2.86 -0.67
N ILE A 19 9.60 1.67 -0.94
CA ILE A 19 8.56 1.03 -0.13
C ILE A 19 9.10 -0.31 0.35
N ALA A 20 9.03 -0.57 1.66
CA ALA A 20 9.41 -1.85 2.22
C ALA A 20 8.71 -2.13 3.57
N GLY A 21 8.59 -3.42 3.90
CA GLY A 21 7.95 -3.90 5.12
C GLY A 21 7.41 -5.31 4.94
N ILE A 22 6.16 -5.52 5.31
CA ILE A 22 5.42 -6.75 5.03
C ILE A 22 4.16 -6.45 4.23
N ASN A 23 3.61 -7.47 3.56
CA ASN A 23 2.39 -7.31 2.78
C ASN A 23 1.27 -6.66 3.61
N HIS A 24 0.59 -5.66 3.05
CA HIS A 24 -0.42 -4.82 3.69
C HIS A 24 0.08 -3.93 4.84
N MET A 25 1.35 -4.00 5.22
CA MET A 25 1.99 -3.10 6.16
C MET A 25 3.44 -2.80 5.72
N ALA A 26 3.61 -2.45 4.46
CA ALA A 26 4.84 -1.85 3.97
C ALA A 26 4.77 -0.32 4.13
N TRP A 27 5.92 0.30 4.22
CA TRP A 27 6.07 1.71 4.53
C TRP A 27 6.73 2.45 3.38
N LEU A 28 6.19 3.60 3.03
CA LEU A 28 6.85 4.52 2.12
C LEU A 28 8.01 5.18 2.88
N LEU A 29 9.21 4.60 2.77
CA LEU A 29 10.39 5.02 3.52
C LEU A 29 10.99 6.32 2.97
N SER A 30 10.92 6.51 1.67
CA SER A 30 11.32 7.75 1.01
C SER A 30 10.50 8.02 -0.23
N ILE A 31 10.30 9.30 -0.53
CA ILE A 31 9.66 9.75 -1.76
C ILE A 31 10.27 11.08 -2.18
N GLN A 32 10.75 11.13 -3.43
CA GLN A 32 11.37 12.30 -4.01
C GLN A 32 10.68 12.66 -5.33
N ASP A 33 10.70 13.94 -5.69
CA ASP A 33 10.28 14.36 -7.01
C ASP A 33 11.36 14.04 -8.07
N LYS A 34 11.09 14.36 -9.33
CA LYS A 34 12.02 14.13 -10.46
C LYS A 34 13.38 14.81 -10.26
N ASP A 35 13.43 15.90 -9.52
CA ASP A 35 14.62 16.70 -9.26
C ASP A 35 15.38 16.23 -8.00
N GLY A 36 14.87 15.22 -7.29
CA GLY A 36 15.46 14.63 -6.09
C GLY A 36 15.10 15.34 -4.79
N ASN A 37 14.13 16.25 -4.80
CA ASN A 37 13.67 16.91 -3.58
C ASN A 37 12.77 15.97 -2.77
N ASP A 38 12.99 15.89 -1.45
CA ASP A 38 12.16 15.13 -0.53
C ASP A 38 10.74 15.72 -0.46
N LEU A 39 9.73 14.88 -0.71
CA LEU A 39 8.32 15.28 -0.68
C LEU A 39 7.68 15.12 0.70
N TYR A 40 8.29 14.40 1.64
CA TYR A 40 7.70 14.17 2.97
C TYR A 40 7.36 15.44 3.76
N PRO A 41 8.16 16.52 3.75
CA PRO A 41 7.78 17.75 4.45
C PRO A 41 6.42 18.30 4.00
N GLU A 42 6.18 18.34 2.70
CA GLU A 42 4.90 18.83 2.14
C GLU A 42 3.77 17.81 2.35
N ILE A 43 4.04 16.52 2.18
CA ILE A 43 3.09 15.44 2.47
C ILE A 43 2.59 15.52 3.91
N ARG A 44 3.47 15.64 4.90
CA ARG A 44 3.13 15.76 6.33
C ARG A 44 2.22 16.95 6.60
N LYS A 45 2.57 18.09 6.03
CA LYS A 45 1.77 19.31 6.18
C LYS A 45 0.36 19.12 5.64
N ARG A 46 0.23 18.69 4.38
CA ARG A 46 -1.07 18.53 3.71
C ARG A 46 -1.92 17.41 4.34
N ALA A 47 -1.30 16.29 4.73
CA ALA A 47 -2.00 15.20 5.41
C ALA A 47 -2.61 15.66 6.74
N LYS A 48 -1.86 16.44 7.52
CA LYS A 48 -2.35 17.02 8.78
C LYS A 48 -3.49 18.02 8.57
N GLU A 49 -3.35 18.90 7.58
CA GLU A 49 -4.38 19.87 7.21
C GLU A 49 -5.65 19.16 6.75
N LYS A 50 -5.55 18.15 5.91
CA LYS A 50 -6.70 17.38 5.41
C LYS A 50 -7.41 16.61 6.52
N ASN A 51 -6.66 15.93 7.40
CA ASN A 51 -7.25 15.24 8.57
C ASN A 51 -7.99 16.19 9.53
N ALA A 52 -7.57 17.46 9.60
CA ALA A 52 -8.24 18.47 10.43
C ALA A 52 -9.47 19.08 9.75
N ALA A 53 -9.53 19.09 8.42
CA ALA A 53 -10.57 19.79 7.66
C ALA A 53 -11.81 18.92 7.39
N GLU A 54 -11.63 17.62 7.11
CA GLU A 54 -12.71 16.75 6.66
C GLU A 54 -12.50 15.27 7.02
N LYS A 55 -13.60 14.50 7.06
CA LYS A 55 -13.53 13.03 7.13
C LYS A 55 -13.29 12.45 5.74
N HIS A 56 -12.35 11.52 5.63
CA HIS A 56 -12.01 10.86 4.37
C HIS A 56 -11.50 9.43 4.61
N GLY A 57 -11.23 8.68 3.53
CA GLY A 57 -10.80 7.26 3.62
C GLY A 57 -9.36 7.04 4.09
N ASP A 58 -8.53 8.08 4.16
CA ASP A 58 -7.10 7.97 4.49
C ASP A 58 -6.72 8.45 5.91
N MET A 59 -7.70 8.69 6.78
CA MET A 59 -7.47 9.34 8.08
C MET A 59 -6.49 8.58 8.97
N VAL A 60 -6.56 7.25 9.01
CA VAL A 60 -5.63 6.42 9.81
C VAL A 60 -4.21 6.51 9.25
N ARG A 61 -4.04 6.38 7.94
CA ARG A 61 -2.71 6.45 7.31
C ARG A 61 -2.08 7.83 7.43
N PHE A 62 -2.89 8.89 7.41
CA PHE A 62 -2.40 10.25 7.64
C PHE A 62 -2.07 10.51 9.11
N ASP A 63 -2.77 9.86 10.05
CA ASP A 63 -2.39 9.88 11.46
C ASP A 63 -1.05 9.15 11.68
N TYR A 64 -0.77 8.07 10.94
CA TYR A 64 0.54 7.43 10.95
C TYR A 64 1.64 8.38 10.46
N ILE A 65 1.40 9.18 9.41
CA ILE A 65 2.37 10.20 8.98
C ILE A 65 2.65 11.19 10.11
N ASP A 66 1.61 11.65 10.82
CA ASP A 66 1.77 12.62 11.94
C ASP A 66 2.49 11.98 13.16
N LYS A 67 2.20 10.73 13.50
CA LYS A 67 2.71 10.06 14.72
C LYS A 67 4.00 9.29 14.50
N LEU A 68 4.12 8.59 13.37
CA LEU A 68 5.22 7.69 13.07
C LEU A 68 6.19 8.28 12.03
N GLY A 69 5.75 9.30 11.29
CA GLY A 69 6.53 9.96 10.26
C GLY A 69 6.43 9.34 8.87
N TYR A 70 5.69 8.23 8.70
CA TYR A 70 5.66 7.46 7.46
C TYR A 70 4.24 7.08 7.04
N TYR A 71 4.03 6.96 5.73
CA TYR A 71 2.79 6.47 5.14
C TYR A 71 2.85 4.95 4.99
N CYS A 72 1.76 4.27 5.38
CA CYS A 72 1.63 2.82 5.25
C CYS A 72 0.91 2.46 3.95
N THR A 73 1.29 1.35 3.32
CA THR A 73 0.51 0.74 2.26
C THR A 73 -0.80 0.17 2.82
N GLU A 74 -1.69 -0.30 1.94
CA GLU A 74 -3.03 -0.76 2.30
C GLU A 74 -3.95 0.36 2.81
N SER A 75 -5.24 0.07 2.96
CA SER A 75 -6.27 1.04 3.38
C SER A 75 -6.15 1.46 4.85
N SER A 76 -6.72 2.60 5.19
CA SER A 76 -6.86 3.02 6.58
C SER A 76 -7.72 2.05 7.40
N GLU A 77 -8.70 1.40 6.78
CA GLU A 77 -9.55 0.37 7.37
C GLU A 77 -8.71 -0.79 7.89
N HIS A 78 -7.93 -1.44 7.01
CA HIS A 78 -7.08 -2.57 7.39
C HIS A 78 -5.98 -2.16 8.37
N ASN A 79 -5.39 -0.98 8.22
CA ASN A 79 -4.42 -0.48 9.20
C ASN A 79 -5.04 -0.25 10.59
N ALA A 80 -6.34 0.08 10.66
CA ALA A 80 -7.05 0.17 11.94
C ALA A 80 -7.35 -1.20 12.54
N GLU A 81 -7.54 -2.24 11.71
CA GLU A 81 -7.80 -3.62 12.13
C GLU A 81 -6.53 -4.34 12.60
N TYR A 82 -5.40 -4.12 11.91
CA TYR A 82 -4.12 -4.79 12.22
C TYR A 82 -3.46 -4.28 13.50
N ASN A 83 -3.86 -3.12 14.00
CA ASN A 83 -3.26 -2.48 15.16
C ASN A 83 -4.28 -2.09 16.21
N CYS A 84 -3.91 -2.18 17.49
CA CYS A 84 -4.79 -1.87 18.63
C CYS A 84 -4.96 -0.36 18.90
N PHE A 85 -4.63 0.53 17.94
CA PHE A 85 -4.60 1.96 18.19
C PHE A 85 -5.95 2.65 18.04
N TYR A 86 -6.81 2.17 17.15
CA TYR A 86 -8.02 2.88 16.72
C TYR A 86 -9.32 2.17 17.13
N ILE A 87 -9.41 0.86 17.01
CA ILE A 87 -10.60 0.08 17.38
C ILE A 87 -10.44 -0.37 18.83
N LYS A 88 -10.98 0.42 19.76
CA LYS A 88 -10.83 0.17 21.20
C LYS A 88 -12.16 0.14 21.92
N LYS A 89 -12.39 -0.87 22.75
CA LYS A 89 -13.60 -0.99 23.56
C LYS A 89 -13.86 0.23 24.45
N ASN A 90 -12.81 0.78 25.04
CA ASN A 90 -12.92 1.91 25.98
C ASN A 90 -12.89 3.30 25.30
N TYR A 91 -12.71 3.34 23.98
CA TYR A 91 -12.64 4.59 23.20
C TYR A 91 -13.36 4.41 21.86
N PRO A 92 -14.68 4.08 21.89
CA PRO A 92 -15.44 3.78 20.67
C PRO A 92 -15.55 5.00 19.73
N GLU A 93 -15.40 6.21 20.26
CA GLU A 93 -15.42 7.47 19.49
C GLU A 93 -14.28 7.57 18.45
N LEU A 94 -13.20 6.80 18.61
CA LEU A 94 -12.10 6.76 17.64
C LEU A 94 -12.56 6.22 16.29
N ILE A 95 -13.50 5.29 16.27
CA ILE A 95 -14.06 4.71 15.04
C ILE A 95 -14.70 5.81 14.19
N ASP A 96 -15.55 6.63 14.79
CA ASP A 96 -16.16 7.76 14.10
C ASP A 96 -15.15 8.87 13.78
N ARG A 97 -14.25 9.17 14.73
CA ARG A 97 -13.22 10.21 14.56
C ARG A 97 -12.31 9.94 13.36
N PHE A 98 -11.89 8.69 13.15
CA PHE A 98 -11.01 8.29 12.06
C PHE A 98 -11.75 7.73 10.85
N ASN A 99 -13.08 7.87 10.82
CA ASN A 99 -13.93 7.42 9.72
C ASN A 99 -13.67 5.95 9.34
N ILE A 100 -13.55 5.07 10.35
CA ILE A 100 -13.26 3.65 10.15
C ILE A 100 -14.57 2.93 9.79
N PRO A 101 -14.69 2.35 8.60
CA PRO A 101 -15.88 1.59 8.24
C PRO A 101 -15.90 0.26 8.99
N LEU A 102 -17.00 0.00 9.70
CA LEU A 102 -17.30 -1.32 10.26
C LEU A 102 -18.14 -2.13 9.28
N ASP A 103 -18.02 -3.45 9.32
CA ASP A 103 -18.78 -4.37 8.46
C ASP A 103 -18.57 -4.12 6.94
N GLU A 104 -17.40 -3.64 6.55
CA GLU A 104 -17.09 -3.35 5.15
C GLU A 104 -17.08 -4.62 4.29
N TYR A 105 -16.54 -5.72 4.80
CA TYR A 105 -16.48 -6.97 4.05
C TYR A 105 -17.87 -7.53 3.68
N PRO A 106 -18.85 -7.61 4.59
CA PRO A 106 -20.22 -7.95 4.22
C PRO A 106 -20.82 -7.04 3.14
N ARG A 107 -20.59 -5.74 3.22
CA ARG A 107 -21.05 -4.79 2.18
C ARG A 107 -20.39 -5.03 0.84
N ARG A 108 -19.08 -5.27 0.81
CA ARG A 108 -18.34 -5.63 -0.42
C ARG A 108 -18.87 -6.92 -1.03
N CYS A 109 -19.18 -7.95 -0.23
CA CYS A 109 -19.78 -9.17 -0.73
C CYS A 109 -21.13 -8.94 -1.40
N VAL A 110 -22.01 -8.16 -0.78
CA VAL A 110 -23.32 -7.82 -1.35
C VAL A 110 -23.16 -7.06 -2.68
N ASN A 111 -22.30 -6.06 -2.73
CA ASN A 111 -22.03 -5.30 -3.93
C ASN A 111 -21.42 -6.17 -5.03
N GLN A 112 -20.46 -7.03 -4.70
CA GLN A 112 -19.81 -7.91 -5.68
C GLN A 112 -20.80 -8.93 -6.29
N ILE A 113 -21.73 -9.46 -5.49
CA ILE A 113 -22.79 -10.34 -6.00
C ILE A 113 -23.68 -9.59 -6.99
N LYS A 114 -24.06 -8.35 -6.69
CA LYS A 114 -24.84 -7.50 -7.58
C LYS A 114 -24.08 -7.18 -8.86
N ASP A 115 -22.84 -6.70 -8.74
CA ASP A 115 -22.00 -6.30 -9.86
C ASP A 115 -21.71 -7.49 -10.79
N TRP A 116 -21.50 -8.68 -10.21
CA TRP A 116 -21.34 -9.90 -11.00
C TRP A 116 -22.59 -10.25 -11.80
N LYS A 117 -23.77 -10.11 -11.20
CA LYS A 117 -25.03 -10.37 -11.91
C LYS A 117 -25.20 -9.43 -13.10
N GLU A 118 -25.00 -8.11 -12.89
CA GLU A 118 -25.06 -7.10 -13.93
C GLU A 118 -24.02 -7.36 -15.04
N MET A 119 -22.78 -7.70 -14.64
CA MET A 119 -21.71 -8.02 -15.59
C MET A 119 -22.03 -9.27 -16.40
N SER A 120 -22.54 -10.34 -15.79
CA SER A 120 -22.87 -11.56 -16.50
C SER A 120 -23.98 -11.35 -17.53
N GLU A 121 -25.00 -10.55 -17.19
CA GLU A 121 -26.07 -10.17 -18.14
C GLU A 121 -25.50 -9.37 -19.32
N LYS A 122 -24.60 -8.42 -19.04
CA LYS A 122 -23.91 -7.62 -20.05
C LYS A 122 -23.05 -8.50 -20.98
N LEU A 123 -22.23 -9.39 -20.42
CA LEU A 123 -21.37 -10.29 -21.20
C LEU A 123 -22.16 -11.24 -22.11
N LEU A 124 -23.39 -11.60 -21.71
CA LEU A 124 -24.27 -12.45 -22.54
C LEU A 124 -25.01 -11.66 -23.62
N SER A 125 -25.20 -10.36 -23.44
CA SER A 125 -25.96 -9.50 -24.37
C SER A 125 -25.09 -8.75 -25.37
N ASP A 126 -23.85 -8.43 -25.01
CA ASP A 126 -22.93 -7.66 -25.86
C ASP A 126 -22.28 -8.54 -26.92
N THR A 127 -22.25 -8.04 -28.16
CA THR A 127 -21.56 -8.65 -29.30
C THR A 127 -20.13 -8.16 -29.45
N GLU A 128 -19.79 -7.02 -28.85
CA GLU A 128 -18.43 -6.43 -28.83
C GLU A 128 -17.95 -6.28 -27.40
N LEU A 129 -16.90 -7.03 -27.06
CA LEU A 129 -16.21 -6.90 -25.78
C LEU A 129 -14.97 -6.04 -25.96
N SER A 130 -14.92 -4.92 -25.28
CA SER A 130 -13.68 -4.15 -25.14
C SER A 130 -12.80 -4.77 -24.06
N HIS A 131 -11.51 -4.87 -24.32
CA HIS A 131 -10.54 -5.33 -23.35
C HIS A 131 -9.47 -4.25 -23.15
N GLU A 132 -9.44 -3.70 -21.95
CA GLU A 132 -8.42 -2.74 -21.54
C GLU A 132 -7.45 -3.40 -20.56
N ARG A 133 -6.16 -3.07 -20.70
CA ARG A 133 -5.14 -3.54 -19.77
C ARG A 133 -5.40 -2.91 -18.39
N SER A 134 -5.55 -3.72 -17.35
CA SER A 134 -5.72 -3.24 -15.99
C SER A 134 -4.42 -2.62 -15.44
N LYS A 135 -4.50 -1.94 -14.28
CA LYS A 135 -3.33 -1.41 -13.57
C LYS A 135 -2.57 -2.50 -12.81
N GLU A 136 -3.09 -3.73 -12.76
CA GLU A 136 -2.43 -4.88 -12.14
C GLU A 136 -1.17 -5.26 -12.91
N TYR A 137 -0.10 -5.52 -12.21
CA TYR A 137 1.22 -5.67 -12.82
C TYR A 137 1.60 -7.10 -13.24
N ALA A 138 0.73 -8.10 -13.07
CA ALA A 138 1.01 -9.47 -13.49
C ALA A 138 1.39 -9.57 -14.99
N SER A 139 0.64 -8.89 -15.86
CA SER A 139 0.94 -8.85 -17.29
C SER A 139 2.25 -8.14 -17.63
N TYR A 140 2.65 -7.14 -16.85
CA TYR A 140 3.92 -6.45 -17.02
C TYR A 140 5.10 -7.32 -16.56
N ILE A 141 4.91 -8.13 -15.50
CA ILE A 141 5.89 -9.14 -15.07
C ILE A 141 6.11 -10.16 -16.19
N MET A 142 5.02 -10.70 -16.76
CA MET A 142 5.12 -11.65 -17.86
C MET A 142 5.84 -11.04 -19.07
N GLU A 143 5.50 -9.83 -19.45
CA GLU A 143 6.14 -9.09 -20.53
C GLU A 143 7.64 -8.90 -20.25
N SER A 144 8.00 -8.47 -19.05
CA SER A 144 9.39 -8.27 -18.64
C SER A 144 10.21 -9.56 -18.71
N VAL A 145 9.67 -10.68 -18.25
CA VAL A 145 10.35 -11.98 -18.31
C VAL A 145 10.54 -12.43 -19.76
N ILE A 146 9.55 -12.23 -20.63
CA ILE A 146 9.62 -12.66 -22.03
C ILE A 146 10.56 -11.77 -22.85
N THR A 147 10.47 -10.45 -22.66
CA THR A 147 11.22 -9.49 -23.49
C THR A 147 12.61 -9.16 -22.93
N GLY A 148 12.85 -9.42 -21.63
CA GLY A 148 14.04 -9.01 -20.92
C GLY A 148 14.05 -7.52 -20.52
N ALA A 149 13.02 -6.74 -20.89
CA ALA A 149 12.91 -5.34 -20.50
C ALA A 149 12.75 -5.22 -18.97
N PRO A 150 13.57 -4.38 -18.27
CA PRO A 150 13.53 -4.31 -16.82
C PRO A 150 12.24 -3.66 -16.31
N LEU A 151 11.66 -4.24 -15.26
CA LEU A 151 10.50 -3.72 -14.54
C LEU A 151 10.79 -3.74 -13.04
N GLN A 152 10.43 -2.68 -12.33
CA GLN A 152 10.47 -2.67 -10.87
C GLN A 152 9.05 -2.82 -10.32
N ILE A 153 8.91 -3.71 -9.33
CA ILE A 153 7.66 -3.97 -8.60
C ILE A 153 7.91 -3.98 -7.10
N GLY A 154 6.86 -3.83 -6.28
CA GLY A 154 6.86 -4.29 -4.89
C GLY A 154 6.57 -5.79 -4.88
N GLY A 155 7.50 -6.60 -4.38
CA GLY A 155 7.36 -8.06 -4.37
C GLY A 155 7.34 -8.64 -2.97
N ASN A 156 6.47 -9.64 -2.76
CA ASN A 156 6.43 -10.42 -1.52
C ASN A 156 7.34 -11.63 -1.68
N VAL A 157 8.43 -11.65 -0.92
CA VAL A 157 9.49 -12.67 -0.99
C VAL A 157 9.94 -13.08 0.40
N LEU A 158 10.56 -14.25 0.53
CA LEU A 158 11.23 -14.61 1.77
C LEU A 158 12.39 -13.63 2.05
N ASN A 159 12.59 -13.30 3.31
CA ASN A 159 13.69 -12.42 3.77
C ASN A 159 15.07 -13.10 3.74
N THR A 160 15.26 -14.04 2.83
CA THR A 160 16.50 -14.80 2.68
C THR A 160 17.67 -13.87 2.42
N GLY A 161 18.71 -13.98 3.23
CA GLY A 161 19.87 -13.10 3.16
C GLY A 161 19.60 -11.72 3.80
N HIS A 162 18.57 -11.60 4.65
CA HIS A 162 18.23 -10.39 5.40
C HIS A 162 18.05 -9.15 4.51
N LEU A 163 17.14 -9.22 3.54
CA LEU A 163 16.77 -8.08 2.70
C LEU A 163 16.33 -6.89 3.55
N ILE A 164 15.56 -7.17 4.63
CA ILE A 164 15.29 -6.28 5.74
C ILE A 164 15.97 -6.89 6.97
N GLU A 165 16.96 -6.20 7.51
CA GLU A 165 17.83 -6.73 8.58
C GLU A 165 17.12 -6.97 9.91
N ASP A 166 16.05 -6.23 10.17
CA ASP A 166 15.29 -6.28 11.43
C ASP A 166 14.38 -7.53 11.55
N PHE A 167 14.24 -8.33 10.48
CA PHE A 167 13.31 -9.44 10.42
C PHE A 167 13.99 -10.79 10.23
N PRO A 168 13.40 -11.90 10.74
CA PRO A 168 13.94 -13.24 10.51
C PRO A 168 13.91 -13.61 9.03
N GLU A 169 14.83 -14.47 8.60
CA GLU A 169 14.93 -14.93 7.21
C GLU A 169 13.68 -15.66 6.70
N GLN A 170 12.92 -16.27 7.60
CA GLN A 170 11.68 -16.98 7.29
C GLN A 170 10.48 -16.05 7.09
N ALA A 171 10.59 -14.79 7.48
CA ALA A 171 9.51 -13.83 7.27
C ALA A 171 9.28 -13.58 5.76
N CYS A 172 8.02 -13.43 5.38
CA CYS A 172 7.67 -12.92 4.07
C CYS A 172 7.68 -11.39 4.13
N VAL A 173 8.53 -10.76 3.33
CA VAL A 173 8.72 -9.31 3.29
C VAL A 173 8.30 -8.73 1.95
N GLU A 174 7.80 -7.51 1.97
CA GLU A 174 7.56 -6.71 0.78
C GLU A 174 8.76 -5.77 0.56
N VAL A 175 9.45 -5.95 -0.55
CA VAL A 175 10.62 -5.16 -0.95
C VAL A 175 10.57 -4.82 -2.43
N PRO A 176 11.29 -3.77 -2.89
CA PRO A 176 11.44 -3.56 -4.31
C PRO A 176 12.13 -4.76 -4.96
N CYS A 177 11.57 -5.22 -6.07
CA CYS A 177 12.11 -6.31 -6.88
C CYS A 177 12.33 -5.83 -8.31
N LEU A 178 13.50 -6.14 -8.87
CA LEU A 178 13.76 -6.00 -10.30
C LEU A 178 13.32 -7.26 -11.01
N VAL A 179 12.49 -7.11 -12.02
CA VAL A 179 12.08 -8.21 -12.93
C VAL A 179 12.76 -8.01 -14.27
N ASN A 180 13.26 -9.09 -14.87
CA ASN A 180 13.83 -9.11 -16.20
C ASN A 180 13.79 -10.53 -16.80
N GLY A 181 14.48 -10.78 -17.92
CA GLY A 181 14.54 -12.09 -18.59
C GLY A 181 15.14 -13.22 -17.77
N THR A 182 15.74 -12.94 -16.62
CA THR A 182 16.29 -13.96 -15.68
C THR A 182 15.39 -14.19 -14.46
N GLY A 183 14.27 -13.49 -14.38
CA GLY A 183 13.29 -13.67 -13.31
C GLY A 183 13.13 -12.46 -12.39
N VAL A 184 12.75 -12.74 -11.14
CA VAL A 184 12.49 -11.72 -10.09
C VAL A 184 13.66 -11.65 -9.14
N HIS A 185 14.23 -10.47 -8.98
CA HIS A 185 15.41 -10.20 -8.16
C HIS A 185 15.07 -9.21 -7.05
N PRO A 186 14.85 -9.67 -5.80
CA PRO A 186 14.60 -8.77 -4.69
C PRO A 186 15.84 -7.92 -4.38
N THR A 187 15.60 -6.70 -3.92
CA THR A 187 16.64 -5.76 -3.56
C THR A 187 16.79 -5.65 -2.04
N TYR A 188 18.04 -5.46 -1.61
CA TYR A 188 18.36 -5.20 -0.21
C TYR A 188 17.85 -3.81 0.20
N VAL A 189 17.22 -3.73 1.37
CA VAL A 189 16.66 -2.50 1.96
C VAL A 189 17.47 -2.03 3.17
N GLY A 190 17.98 -2.97 3.99
CA GLY A 190 18.65 -2.70 5.24
C GLY A 190 17.71 -2.57 6.43
N HIS A 191 17.97 -1.64 7.34
CA HIS A 191 17.15 -1.40 8.53
C HIS A 191 15.94 -0.52 8.25
N LEU A 192 14.80 -0.89 8.83
CA LEU A 192 13.64 0.00 8.93
C LEU A 192 13.80 0.96 10.13
N PRO A 193 13.12 2.12 10.13
CA PRO A 193 12.95 2.88 11.35
C PRO A 193 12.41 2.01 12.49
N PRO A 194 12.98 2.06 13.72
CA PRO A 194 12.68 1.10 14.79
C PRO A 194 11.19 0.94 15.13
N VAL A 195 10.44 2.04 15.07
CA VAL A 195 8.98 2.01 15.33
C VAL A 195 8.24 1.21 14.26
N LEU A 196 8.65 1.29 13.00
CA LEU A 196 8.03 0.56 11.90
C LEU A 196 8.41 -0.91 11.93
N ALA A 197 9.68 -1.22 12.22
CA ALA A 197 10.13 -2.58 12.45
C ALA A 197 9.36 -3.26 13.59
N ALA A 198 9.16 -2.55 14.72
CA ALA A 198 8.39 -3.06 15.85
C ALA A 198 6.92 -3.35 15.47
N MET A 199 6.28 -2.48 14.67
CA MET A 199 4.92 -2.70 14.20
C MET A 199 4.83 -3.92 13.27
N ASN A 200 5.73 -4.06 12.32
CA ASN A 200 5.78 -5.23 11.45
C ASN A 200 6.02 -6.52 12.26
N MET A 201 6.92 -6.49 13.25
CA MET A 201 7.22 -7.64 14.10
C MET A 201 6.01 -8.12 14.92
N THR A 202 5.05 -7.26 15.25
CA THR A 202 3.80 -7.73 15.92
C THR A 202 3.02 -8.71 15.05
N ASN A 203 3.04 -8.53 13.73
CA ASN A 203 2.38 -9.41 12.77
C ASN A 203 3.25 -10.62 12.42
N ILE A 204 4.56 -10.44 12.22
CA ILE A 204 5.50 -11.54 11.96
C ILE A 204 5.49 -12.57 13.10
N ASN A 205 5.43 -12.12 14.36
CA ASN A 205 5.41 -12.99 15.54
C ASN A 205 4.09 -13.76 15.72
N THR A 206 3.06 -13.52 14.93
CA THR A 206 1.78 -14.27 14.98
C THR A 206 1.75 -15.40 13.96
N GLN A 207 2.75 -15.54 13.14
CA GLN A 207 2.94 -16.64 12.19
C GLN A 207 3.65 -17.82 12.89
#